data_f1d3039bf34d21670f238d7bade2ffb6
#
_entry.id   f1d3039bf34d21670f238d7bade2ffb6
#
_cell.length_a   1.000
_cell.length_b   1.000
_cell.length_c   1.000
_cell.angle_alpha   90.00
_cell.angle_beta   90.00
_cell.angle_gamma   90.00
#
_symmetry.space_group_name_H-M   'P 1'
#
loop_
_entity.id
_entity.type
_entity.pdbx_description
1 polymer ?
#
loop_
_entity_poly.entity_id
_entity_poly.type
_entity_poly.pdbx_seq_one_letter_code
_entity_poly.pdbx_strand_id
1 'polypeptide(L)'
;EAEIEYGEDDCDSIFVRFHVSQDPNGVLAKHGIPMDKTYFVIWTTTTWTLPANEAICLNGAFEYSFVKIGEEYHIMATELVKSVMDACHIENYEIVGEPVSGAEFELMRYHHVYLPKEGTVILGDHVTLESGSGCVHTAGGHGVDDFNVSQKYNVPITVPVDDGGCLTELAGKYAGQRVWAANKTILADLTEAGA
;
A
#
# COMPACT_ATOMS: atom_id res chain seq x y z
N GLU A 1 -5.81 -18.42 32.41
CA GLU A 1 -5.62 -17.02 31.92
C GLU A 1 -4.34 -17.02 31.10
N ALA A 2 -4.39 -16.48 29.87
CA ALA A 2 -3.20 -16.31 29.04
C ALA A 2 -2.53 -14.98 29.46
N GLU A 3 -1.27 -15.05 29.86
CA GLU A 3 -0.45 -13.86 30.05
C GLU A 3 0.10 -13.42 28.70
N ILE A 4 0.00 -12.13 28.41
CA ILE A 4 0.62 -11.52 27.22
C ILE A 4 1.97 -11.01 27.65
N GLU A 5 3.03 -11.56 27.07
CA GLU A 5 4.39 -11.05 27.20
C GLU A 5 4.73 -10.21 25.96
N TYR A 6 5.26 -9.02 26.17
CA TYR A 6 5.78 -8.17 25.11
C TYR A 6 7.28 -8.38 24.98
N GLY A 7 7.77 -8.62 23.79
CA GLY A 7 9.17 -8.77 23.45
C GLY A 7 9.52 -7.96 22.21
N GLU A 8 10.79 -7.69 22.00
CA GLU A 8 11.29 -7.15 20.74
C GLU A 8 11.39 -8.30 19.74
N ASP A 9 10.91 -8.06 18.51
CA ASP A 9 11.02 -8.98 17.39
C ASP A 9 11.51 -8.22 16.16
N ASP A 10 12.49 -8.78 15.47
CA ASP A 10 13.01 -8.20 14.23
C ASP A 10 12.15 -8.69 13.06
N CYS A 11 11.53 -7.75 12.35
CA CYS A 11 10.79 -8.06 11.14
C CYS A 11 11.26 -7.22 9.95
N ASP A 12 11.29 -7.84 8.77
CA ASP A 12 11.52 -7.11 7.53
C ASP A 12 10.38 -6.14 7.28
N SER A 13 10.69 -4.90 6.95
CA SER A 13 9.71 -3.93 6.47
C SER A 13 10.04 -3.53 5.04
N ILE A 14 8.99 -3.34 4.24
CA ILE A 14 9.15 -3.00 2.82
C ILE A 14 8.23 -1.87 2.39
N PHE A 15 8.68 -1.14 1.39
CA PHE A 15 7.85 -0.24 0.60
C PHE A 15 7.47 -0.94 -0.70
N VAL A 16 6.20 -0.90 -1.08
CA VAL A 16 5.67 -1.57 -2.28
C VAL A 16 4.95 -0.58 -3.16
N ARG A 17 5.20 -0.64 -4.46
CA ARG A 17 4.62 0.24 -5.46
C ARG A 17 3.38 -0.38 -6.09
N PHE A 18 2.28 0.37 -6.13
CA PHE A 18 1.03 -0.01 -6.78
C PHE A 18 0.75 0.95 -7.95
N HIS A 19 0.80 0.43 -9.17
CA HIS A 19 0.65 1.22 -10.39
C HIS A 19 -0.76 1.80 -10.51
N VAL A 20 -0.88 3.12 -10.75
CA VAL A 20 -2.17 3.78 -10.97
C VAL A 20 -2.78 3.30 -12.28
N SER A 21 -4.05 2.91 -12.25
CA SER A 21 -4.81 2.43 -13.41
C SER A 21 -5.90 3.38 -13.88
N GLN A 22 -6.48 4.18 -12.95
CA GLN A 22 -7.52 5.16 -13.29
C GLN A 22 -7.43 6.39 -12.38
N ASP A 23 -7.65 7.55 -12.97
CA ASP A 23 -7.68 8.85 -12.29
C ASP A 23 -9.01 9.56 -12.60
N PRO A 24 -10.11 9.20 -11.91
CA PRO A 24 -11.44 9.74 -12.21
C PRO A 24 -11.56 11.25 -11.92
N ASN A 25 -10.70 11.78 -11.04
CA ASN A 25 -10.73 13.19 -10.65
C ASN A 25 -9.78 14.07 -11.50
N GLY A 26 -9.00 13.44 -12.39
CA GLY A 26 -8.06 14.13 -13.27
C GLY A 26 -6.89 14.79 -12.53
N VAL A 27 -6.53 14.29 -11.35
CA VAL A 27 -5.46 14.87 -10.50
C VAL A 27 -4.13 14.83 -11.20
N LEU A 28 -3.77 13.68 -11.77
CA LEU A 28 -2.50 13.50 -12.46
C LEU A 28 -2.41 14.42 -13.70
N ALA A 29 -3.49 14.47 -14.49
CA ALA A 29 -3.54 15.32 -15.67
C ALA A 29 -3.42 16.81 -15.33
N LYS A 30 -4.08 17.26 -14.26
CA LYS A 30 -4.02 18.64 -13.74
C LYS A 30 -2.60 19.05 -13.35
N HIS A 31 -1.80 18.11 -12.85
CA HIS A 31 -0.41 18.34 -12.43
C HIS A 31 0.62 17.96 -13.50
N GLY A 32 0.19 17.53 -14.69
CA GLY A 32 1.09 17.10 -15.77
C GLY A 32 1.87 15.81 -15.49
N ILE A 33 1.31 14.94 -14.63
CA ILE A 33 1.92 13.68 -14.22
C ILE A 33 1.42 12.55 -15.13
N PRO A 34 2.31 11.77 -15.78
CA PRO A 34 1.92 10.66 -16.66
C PRO A 34 1.41 9.47 -15.84
N MET A 35 0.15 9.05 -16.04
CA MET A 35 -0.49 7.99 -15.28
C MET A 35 0.22 6.63 -15.46
N ASP A 36 0.68 6.34 -16.66
CA ASP A 36 1.39 5.10 -17.01
C ASP A 36 2.75 4.91 -16.33
N LYS A 37 3.23 5.94 -15.63
CA LYS A 37 4.47 5.94 -14.86
C LYS A 37 4.27 6.30 -13.39
N THR A 38 3.03 6.23 -12.89
CA THR A 38 2.68 6.71 -11.54
C THR A 38 2.26 5.56 -10.63
N TYR A 39 2.76 5.60 -9.40
CA TYR A 39 2.56 4.56 -8.40
C TYR A 39 2.19 5.17 -7.05
N PHE A 40 1.29 4.52 -6.31
CA PHE A 40 1.19 4.70 -4.86
C PHE A 40 2.24 3.85 -4.16
N VAL A 41 2.88 4.39 -3.14
CA VAL A 41 3.87 3.66 -2.33
C VAL A 41 3.26 3.36 -0.97
N ILE A 42 3.06 2.08 -0.65
CA ILE A 42 2.65 1.64 0.68
C ILE A 42 3.84 1.12 1.48
N TRP A 43 3.68 1.02 2.79
CA TRP A 43 4.64 0.39 3.69
C TRP A 43 3.98 -0.75 4.44
N THR A 44 4.69 -1.86 4.60
CA THR A 44 4.20 -3.01 5.38
C THR A 44 5.33 -3.82 5.98
N THR A 45 5.08 -4.41 7.15
CA THR A 45 5.92 -5.44 7.77
C THR A 45 5.36 -6.85 7.51
N THR A 46 4.18 -6.95 6.88
CA THR A 46 3.40 -8.20 6.80
C THR A 46 2.99 -8.46 5.35
N THR A 47 3.88 -9.05 4.56
CA THR A 47 3.66 -9.24 3.12
C THR A 47 2.58 -10.28 2.80
N TRP A 48 2.35 -11.26 3.68
CA TRP A 48 1.33 -12.30 3.47
C TRP A 48 -0.12 -11.76 3.48
N THR A 49 -0.35 -10.52 3.92
CA THR A 49 -1.66 -9.86 3.82
C THR A 49 -1.90 -9.17 2.48
N LEU A 50 -0.87 -8.98 1.66
CA LEU A 50 -1.01 -8.34 0.35
C LEU A 50 -2.03 -9.01 -0.58
N PRO A 51 -2.22 -10.34 -0.61
CA PRO A 51 -3.29 -10.95 -1.41
C PRO A 51 -4.69 -10.44 -1.05
N ALA A 52 -4.89 -10.04 0.21
CA ALA A 52 -6.13 -9.46 0.71
C ALA A 52 -6.27 -7.95 0.44
N ASN A 53 -5.29 -7.33 -0.23
CA ASN A 53 -5.37 -5.91 -0.57
C ASN A 53 -6.58 -5.65 -1.48
N GLU A 54 -7.45 -4.73 -1.05
CA GLU A 54 -8.61 -4.25 -1.83
C GLU A 54 -8.62 -2.72 -1.93
N ALA A 55 -7.89 -2.05 -1.03
CA ALA A 55 -7.79 -0.60 -1.04
C ALA A 55 -6.41 -0.10 -0.57
N ILE A 56 -6.10 1.13 -0.92
CA ILE A 56 -5.06 1.95 -0.29
C ILE A 56 -5.78 3.10 0.40
N CYS A 57 -5.58 3.23 1.71
CA CYS A 57 -6.18 4.29 2.51
C CYS A 57 -5.23 5.48 2.65
N LEU A 58 -5.73 6.66 2.34
CA LEU A 58 -5.06 7.94 2.56
C LEU A 58 -5.79 8.73 3.65
N ASN A 59 -5.14 9.75 4.21
CA ASN A 59 -5.83 10.73 5.04
C ASN A 59 -6.15 11.97 4.19
N GLY A 60 -7.43 12.29 4.08
CA GLY A 60 -7.90 13.42 3.23
C GLY A 60 -7.40 14.79 3.69
N ALA A 61 -7.00 14.94 4.97
CA ALA A 61 -6.48 16.17 5.53
C ALA A 61 -4.97 16.36 5.33
N PHE A 62 -4.25 15.31 4.92
CA PHE A 62 -2.81 15.38 4.68
C PHE A 62 -2.50 15.79 3.24
N GLU A 63 -1.31 16.29 3.06
CA GLU A 63 -0.75 16.61 1.75
C GLU A 63 0.12 15.47 1.24
N TYR A 64 0.02 15.19 -0.05
CA TYR A 64 0.76 14.17 -0.77
C TYR A 64 1.56 14.79 -1.91
N SER A 65 2.73 14.28 -2.15
CA SER A 65 3.64 14.76 -3.20
C SER A 65 3.84 13.72 -4.28
N PHE A 66 4.10 14.20 -5.49
CA PHE A 66 4.63 13.40 -6.59
C PHE A 66 6.15 13.40 -6.52
N VAL A 67 6.73 12.28 -6.15
CA VAL A 67 8.18 12.11 -6.03
C VAL A 67 8.69 11.42 -7.29
N LYS A 68 9.44 12.14 -8.09
CA LYS A 68 10.06 11.61 -9.30
C LYS A 68 11.38 10.92 -8.98
N ILE A 69 11.48 9.66 -9.39
CA ILE A 69 12.69 8.83 -9.29
C ILE A 69 12.95 8.26 -10.68
N GLY A 70 14.01 8.71 -11.33
CA GLY A 70 14.24 8.38 -12.74
C GLY A 70 13.10 8.88 -13.63
N GLU A 71 12.38 7.96 -14.28
CA GLU A 71 11.26 8.28 -15.18
C GLU A 71 9.88 8.03 -14.51
N GLU A 72 9.84 7.58 -13.26
CA GLU A 72 8.63 7.19 -12.54
C GLU A 72 8.25 8.20 -11.47
N TYR A 73 6.97 8.26 -11.14
CA TYR A 73 6.39 9.14 -10.14
C TYR A 73 5.76 8.33 -9.01
N HIS A 74 6.09 8.68 -7.78
CA HIS A 74 5.67 7.96 -6.59
C HIS A 74 4.86 8.88 -5.69
N ILE A 75 3.62 8.46 -5.35
CA ILE A 75 2.70 9.21 -4.49
C ILE A 75 2.91 8.75 -3.05
N MET A 76 3.22 9.69 -2.17
CA MET A 76 3.37 9.48 -0.73
C MET A 76 3.12 10.78 0.02
N ALA A 77 2.84 10.71 1.32
CA ALA A 77 2.63 11.90 2.14
C ALA A 77 3.86 12.81 2.13
N THR A 78 3.66 14.08 1.94
CA THR A 78 4.73 15.07 1.76
C THR A 78 5.73 15.08 2.93
N GLU A 79 5.22 15.00 4.16
CA GLU A 79 6.05 14.99 5.36
C GLU A 79 6.93 13.73 5.49
N LEU A 80 6.52 12.63 4.86
CA LEU A 80 7.22 11.33 4.93
C LEU A 80 8.20 11.10 3.76
N VAL A 81 8.22 11.96 2.74
CA VAL A 81 9.08 11.77 1.56
C VAL A 81 10.54 11.52 1.95
N LYS A 82 11.09 12.40 2.79
CA LYS A 82 12.49 12.27 3.18
C LYS A 82 12.77 10.95 3.90
N SER A 83 11.96 10.57 4.86
CA SER A 83 12.15 9.33 5.63
C SER A 83 12.01 8.08 4.77
N VAL A 84 11.08 8.08 3.80
CA VAL A 84 10.93 6.99 2.83
C VAL A 84 12.15 6.89 1.91
N MET A 85 12.62 8.01 1.38
CA MET A 85 13.81 8.03 0.51
C MET A 85 15.07 7.57 1.25
N ASP A 86 15.26 8.05 2.49
CA ASP A 86 16.38 7.62 3.34
C ASP A 86 16.32 6.10 3.63
N ALA A 87 15.14 5.57 3.97
CA ALA A 87 14.94 4.15 4.23
C ALA A 87 15.17 3.27 2.99
N CYS A 88 14.81 3.78 1.81
CA CYS A 88 15.04 3.11 0.53
C CYS A 88 16.45 3.33 -0.04
N HIS A 89 17.31 4.10 0.63
CA HIS A 89 18.64 4.49 0.15
C HIS A 89 18.62 5.19 -1.21
N ILE A 90 17.57 6.01 -1.48
CA ILE A 90 17.40 6.76 -2.72
C ILE A 90 17.84 8.21 -2.48
N GLU A 91 18.98 8.57 -3.06
CA GLU A 91 19.53 9.92 -2.94
C GLU A 91 19.07 10.88 -4.06
N ASN A 92 18.78 10.34 -5.24
CA ASN A 92 18.41 11.12 -6.41
C ASN A 92 16.91 11.05 -6.67
N TYR A 93 16.19 12.03 -6.17
CA TYR A 93 14.74 12.20 -6.39
C TYR A 93 14.39 13.69 -6.48
N GLU A 94 13.22 13.99 -7.03
CA GLU A 94 12.68 15.33 -7.16
C GLU A 94 11.21 15.35 -6.74
N ILE A 95 10.80 16.33 -5.93
CA ILE A 95 9.38 16.57 -5.66
C ILE A 95 8.86 17.46 -6.79
N VAL A 96 7.85 16.98 -7.52
CA VAL A 96 7.31 17.65 -8.71
C VAL A 96 5.99 18.32 -8.40
N GLY A 97 5.92 19.62 -8.70
CA GLY A 97 4.72 20.42 -8.49
C GLY A 97 4.46 20.75 -7.02
N GLU A 98 3.25 21.26 -6.77
CA GLU A 98 2.78 21.57 -5.42
C GLU A 98 2.15 20.32 -4.79
N PRO A 99 2.19 20.19 -3.45
CA PRO A 99 1.50 19.12 -2.75
C PRO A 99 -0.01 19.14 -3.04
N VAL A 100 -0.61 17.95 -2.99
CA VAL A 100 -2.03 17.73 -3.29
C VAL A 100 -2.70 17.15 -2.05
N SER A 101 -3.89 17.65 -1.71
CA SER A 101 -4.70 17.09 -0.61
C SER A 101 -5.00 15.61 -0.89
N GLY A 102 -4.87 14.76 0.13
CA GLY A 102 -5.24 13.35 0.05
C GLY A 102 -6.68 13.13 -0.43
N ALA A 103 -7.58 14.06 -0.15
CA ALA A 103 -8.98 14.02 -0.60
C ALA A 103 -9.11 14.05 -2.13
N GLU A 104 -8.19 14.65 -2.87
CA GLU A 104 -8.26 14.69 -4.33
C GLU A 104 -7.99 13.33 -4.98
N PHE A 105 -7.29 12.41 -4.30
CA PHE A 105 -7.00 11.05 -4.78
C PHE A 105 -8.14 10.04 -4.52
N GLU A 106 -9.21 10.44 -3.84
CA GLU A 106 -10.33 9.56 -3.51
C GLU A 106 -10.90 8.90 -4.77
N LEU A 107 -11.15 7.59 -4.68
CA LEU A 107 -11.65 6.73 -5.76
C LEU A 107 -10.70 6.52 -6.96
N MET A 108 -9.47 6.99 -6.91
CA MET A 108 -8.48 6.54 -7.88
C MET A 108 -8.34 5.01 -7.83
N ARG A 109 -7.95 4.42 -8.96
CA ARG A 109 -7.75 2.97 -9.05
C ARG A 109 -6.29 2.65 -9.29
N TYR A 110 -5.90 1.46 -8.86
CA TYR A 110 -4.55 0.95 -9.07
C TYR A 110 -4.58 -0.56 -9.35
N HIS A 111 -3.59 -1.06 -10.07
CA HIS A 111 -3.40 -2.49 -10.27
C HIS A 111 -2.79 -3.11 -9.02
N HIS A 112 -3.33 -4.27 -8.61
CA HIS A 112 -2.70 -5.08 -7.58
C HIS A 112 -1.31 -5.54 -8.04
N VAL A 113 -0.35 -5.60 -7.12
CA VAL A 113 1.07 -5.80 -7.45
C VAL A 113 1.37 -7.14 -8.15
N TYR A 114 0.57 -8.19 -7.95
CA TYR A 114 0.76 -9.49 -8.60
C TYR A 114 -0.54 -10.28 -8.89
N LEU A 115 -1.69 -9.85 -8.37
CA LEU A 115 -2.98 -10.47 -8.69
C LEU A 115 -3.67 -9.71 -9.82
N PRO A 116 -4.45 -10.40 -10.70
CA PRO A 116 -5.15 -9.76 -11.81
C PRO A 116 -6.43 -9.04 -11.34
N LYS A 117 -6.26 -8.09 -10.42
CA LYS A 117 -7.36 -7.26 -9.90
C LYS A 117 -6.91 -5.82 -9.70
N GLU A 118 -7.87 -4.94 -9.57
CA GLU A 118 -7.66 -3.54 -9.20
C GLU A 118 -8.18 -3.28 -7.80
N GLY A 119 -7.48 -2.41 -7.08
CA GLY A 119 -7.94 -1.81 -5.84
C GLY A 119 -8.38 -0.36 -6.02
N THR A 120 -8.89 0.23 -4.96
CA THR A 120 -9.35 1.62 -4.94
C THR A 120 -8.68 2.43 -3.83
N VAL A 121 -8.49 3.71 -4.08
CA VAL A 121 -8.03 4.65 -3.06
C VAL A 121 -9.24 5.12 -2.25
N ILE A 122 -9.14 5.03 -0.92
CA ILE A 122 -10.17 5.42 0.03
C ILE A 122 -9.57 6.37 1.09
N LEU A 123 -10.43 7.00 1.89
CA LEU A 123 -10.01 7.95 2.91
C LEU A 123 -10.35 7.43 4.31
N GLY A 124 -9.39 7.59 5.25
CA GLY A 124 -9.57 7.22 6.64
C GLY A 124 -8.71 8.04 7.59
N ASP A 125 -9.29 8.41 8.73
CA ASP A 125 -8.63 9.27 9.73
C ASP A 125 -7.58 8.51 10.57
N HIS A 126 -7.55 7.16 10.48
CA HIS A 126 -6.57 6.31 11.16
C HIS A 126 -5.18 6.36 10.51
N VAL A 127 -5.07 6.88 9.29
CA VAL A 127 -3.77 7.09 8.63
C VAL A 127 -3.02 8.21 9.33
N THR A 128 -1.79 7.94 9.76
CA THR A 128 -0.93 8.88 10.49
C THR A 128 0.35 9.20 9.71
N LEU A 129 1.12 10.17 10.21
CA LEU A 129 2.43 10.56 9.66
C LEU A 129 3.60 10.11 10.56
N GLU A 130 3.35 9.19 11.49
CA GLU A 130 4.39 8.73 12.43
C GLU A 130 5.39 7.77 11.77
N SER A 131 4.92 6.99 10.78
CA SER A 131 5.75 6.01 10.06
C SER A 131 5.16 5.65 8.70
N GLY A 132 5.93 4.93 7.89
CA GLY A 132 5.51 4.48 6.58
C GLY A 132 5.57 5.57 5.52
N SER A 133 4.59 5.58 4.63
CA SER A 133 4.51 6.48 3.47
C SER A 133 3.27 7.39 3.46
N GLY A 134 2.38 7.24 4.45
CA GLY A 134 1.07 7.90 4.45
C GLY A 134 0.04 7.27 3.51
N CYS A 135 0.42 6.20 2.81
CA CYS A 135 -0.48 5.36 2.02
C CYS A 135 -0.56 3.99 2.70
N VAL A 136 -1.72 3.64 3.26
CA VAL A 136 -1.89 2.42 4.05
C VAL A 136 -2.52 1.33 3.20
N HIS A 137 -1.79 0.21 3.04
CA HIS A 137 -2.35 -1.03 2.52
C HIS A 137 -3.54 -1.46 3.36
N THR A 138 -4.70 -1.63 2.74
CA THR A 138 -5.96 -1.91 3.43
C THR A 138 -6.49 -3.28 3.04
N ALA A 139 -6.67 -4.13 4.05
CA ALA A 139 -7.18 -5.50 3.95
C ALA A 139 -8.23 -5.73 5.05
N GLY A 140 -9.50 -5.52 4.74
CA GLY A 140 -10.59 -5.51 5.71
C GLY A 140 -10.79 -6.81 6.50
N GLY A 141 -10.18 -7.92 6.07
CA GLY A 141 -10.18 -9.18 6.80
C GLY A 141 -9.06 -9.33 7.84
N HIS A 142 -8.13 -8.37 7.93
CA HIS A 142 -6.90 -8.48 8.71
C HIS A 142 -6.63 -7.31 9.68
N GLY A 143 -7.54 -6.34 9.78
CA GLY A 143 -7.43 -5.22 10.70
C GLY A 143 -8.77 -4.59 11.01
N VAL A 144 -8.97 -4.09 12.25
CA VAL A 144 -10.24 -3.48 12.68
C VAL A 144 -10.48 -2.16 11.95
N ASP A 145 -9.45 -1.33 11.81
CA ASP A 145 -9.57 -0.05 11.10
C ASP A 145 -9.80 -0.28 9.61
N ASP A 146 -9.10 -1.27 9.02
CA ASP A 146 -9.29 -1.70 7.63
C ASP A 146 -10.72 -2.20 7.39
N PHE A 147 -11.26 -2.99 8.32
CA PHE A 147 -12.64 -3.46 8.25
C PHE A 147 -13.63 -2.31 8.26
N ASN A 148 -13.49 -1.40 9.22
CA ASN A 148 -14.40 -0.26 9.39
C ASN A 148 -14.40 0.66 8.17
N VAL A 149 -13.22 1.00 7.64
CA VAL A 149 -13.12 1.86 6.46
C VAL A 149 -13.59 1.14 5.20
N SER A 150 -13.33 -0.16 5.07
CA SER A 150 -13.84 -0.98 3.95
C SER A 150 -15.37 -1.02 3.92
N GLN A 151 -16.01 -1.16 5.09
CA GLN A 151 -17.47 -1.11 5.22
C GLN A 151 -18.04 0.25 4.75
N LYS A 152 -17.41 1.36 5.15
CA LYS A 152 -17.81 2.72 4.77
C LYS A 152 -17.83 2.91 3.24
N TYR A 153 -16.88 2.32 2.54
CA TYR A 153 -16.73 2.45 1.08
C TYR A 153 -17.31 1.27 0.29
N ASN A 154 -17.93 0.29 0.94
CA ASN A 154 -18.39 -0.98 0.34
C ASN A 154 -17.26 -1.70 -0.42
N VAL A 155 -16.04 -1.61 0.10
CA VAL A 155 -14.89 -2.35 -0.43
C VAL A 155 -15.03 -3.83 -0.04
N PRO A 156 -14.76 -4.78 -0.94
CA PRO A 156 -14.80 -6.20 -0.61
C PRO A 156 -13.90 -6.57 0.57
N ILE A 157 -14.35 -7.53 1.38
CA ILE A 157 -13.55 -8.09 2.48
C ILE A 157 -13.07 -9.46 2.02
N THR A 158 -11.81 -9.52 1.61
CA THR A 158 -11.16 -10.75 1.16
C THR A 158 -10.32 -11.34 2.28
N VAL A 159 -10.54 -12.64 2.59
CA VAL A 159 -9.76 -13.37 3.58
C VAL A 159 -9.07 -14.55 2.89
N PRO A 160 -7.83 -14.38 2.43
CA PRO A 160 -7.10 -15.41 1.69
C PRO A 160 -6.37 -16.41 2.61
N VAL A 161 -6.78 -16.56 3.85
CA VAL A 161 -6.17 -17.45 4.84
C VAL A 161 -7.23 -18.40 5.39
N ASP A 162 -6.93 -19.69 5.43
CA ASP A 162 -7.79 -20.71 6.01
C ASP A 162 -7.60 -20.85 7.53
N ASP A 163 -8.43 -21.69 8.17
CA ASP A 163 -8.39 -21.95 9.62
C ASP A 163 -7.06 -22.61 10.07
N GLY A 164 -6.30 -23.19 9.15
CA GLY A 164 -4.98 -23.77 9.39
C GLY A 164 -3.81 -22.77 9.28
N GLY A 165 -4.11 -21.50 8.94
CA GLY A 165 -3.11 -20.46 8.73
C GLY A 165 -2.35 -20.63 7.40
N CYS A 166 -2.99 -21.25 6.39
CA CYS A 166 -2.45 -21.38 5.06
C CYS A 166 -3.19 -20.44 4.08
N LEU A 167 -2.47 -19.94 3.10
CA LEU A 167 -3.04 -19.14 2.03
C LEU A 167 -3.93 -20.01 1.12
N THR A 168 -5.12 -19.50 0.82
CA THR A 168 -6.10 -20.15 -0.07
C THR A 168 -5.83 -19.79 -1.55
N GLU A 169 -6.63 -20.33 -2.47
CA GLU A 169 -6.60 -20.01 -3.91
C GLU A 169 -6.74 -18.50 -4.20
N LEU A 170 -7.31 -17.73 -3.27
CA LEU A 170 -7.41 -16.28 -3.37
C LEU A 170 -6.04 -15.58 -3.36
N ALA A 171 -5.01 -16.23 -2.86
CA ALA A 171 -3.63 -15.73 -2.89
C ALA A 171 -2.87 -16.07 -4.19
N GLY A 172 -3.52 -16.68 -5.18
CA GLY A 172 -2.93 -17.03 -6.46
C GLY A 172 -1.78 -18.03 -6.31
N LYS A 173 -0.61 -17.71 -6.84
CA LYS A 173 0.56 -18.60 -6.83
C LYS A 173 1.09 -18.98 -5.44
N TYR A 174 0.65 -18.29 -4.39
CA TYR A 174 1.06 -18.57 -3.01
C TYR A 174 0.10 -19.50 -2.27
N ALA A 175 -0.97 -19.97 -2.93
CA ALA A 175 -1.93 -20.91 -2.35
C ALA A 175 -1.26 -22.14 -1.73
N GLY A 176 -1.74 -22.56 -0.57
CA GLY A 176 -1.21 -23.70 0.19
C GLY A 176 0.01 -23.40 1.06
N GLN A 177 0.64 -22.23 0.94
CA GLN A 177 1.74 -21.85 1.81
C GLN A 177 1.23 -21.37 3.17
N ARG A 178 1.94 -21.72 4.24
CA ARG A 178 1.70 -21.11 5.55
C ARG A 178 2.08 -19.63 5.52
N VAL A 179 1.30 -18.77 6.19
CA VAL A 179 1.47 -17.32 6.15
C VAL A 179 2.91 -16.87 6.49
N TRP A 180 3.55 -17.48 7.50
CA TRP A 180 4.94 -17.16 7.86
C TRP A 180 5.96 -17.52 6.78
N ALA A 181 5.74 -18.63 6.09
CA ALA A 181 6.61 -19.04 4.97
C ALA A 181 6.35 -18.16 3.73
N ALA A 182 5.09 -17.82 3.48
CA ALA A 182 4.67 -16.96 2.38
C ALA A 182 5.29 -15.57 2.46
N ASN A 183 5.50 -15.02 3.66
CA ASN A 183 6.16 -13.73 3.86
C ASN A 183 7.48 -13.64 3.08
N LYS A 184 8.35 -14.62 3.27
CA LYS A 184 9.67 -14.67 2.61
C LYS A 184 9.56 -14.85 1.10
N THR A 185 8.62 -15.70 0.65
CA THR A 185 8.42 -15.97 -0.77
C THR A 185 7.89 -14.72 -1.49
N ILE A 186 6.88 -14.06 -0.90
CA ILE A 186 6.30 -12.83 -1.45
C ILE A 186 7.35 -11.72 -1.50
N LEU A 187 8.12 -11.55 -0.43
CA LEU A 187 9.19 -10.55 -0.38
C LEU A 187 10.22 -10.77 -1.49
N ALA A 188 10.68 -12.01 -1.69
CA ALA A 188 11.64 -12.33 -2.75
C ALA A 188 11.08 -12.01 -4.14
N ASP A 189 9.82 -12.39 -4.40
CA ASP A 189 9.16 -12.15 -5.69
C ASP A 189 8.93 -10.66 -5.97
N LEU A 190 8.55 -9.88 -4.96
CA LEU A 190 8.39 -8.42 -5.09
C LEU A 190 9.73 -7.75 -5.37
N THR A 191 10.80 -8.19 -4.70
CA THR A 191 12.15 -7.69 -4.93
C THR A 191 12.63 -8.00 -6.35
N GLU A 192 12.40 -9.22 -6.85
CA GLU A 192 12.76 -9.62 -8.23
C GLU A 192 11.94 -8.83 -9.27
N ALA A 193 10.67 -8.58 -9.01
CA ALA A 193 9.80 -7.77 -9.86
C ALA A 193 10.12 -6.28 -9.82
N GLY A 194 10.91 -5.82 -8.86
CA GLY A 194 11.18 -4.40 -8.64
C GLY A 194 9.95 -3.60 -8.21
N ALA A 195 9.04 -4.24 -7.48
CA ALA A 195 7.75 -3.67 -7.08
C ALA A 195 7.82 -2.88 -5.77
#